data_d7c76846048e7d4064a9b492407e543d
#
_entry.id   d7c76846048e7d4064a9b492407e543d
#
_cell.length_a   1.000
_cell.length_b   1.000
_cell.length_c   1.000
_cell.angle_alpha   90.00
_cell.angle_beta   90.00
_cell.angle_gamma   90.00
#
_symmetry.space_group_name_H-M   'P 1'
#
loop_
_entity.id
_entity.type
_entity.pdbx_description
1 polymer ?
#
loop_
_entity_poly.entity_id
_entity_poly.type
_entity_poly.pdbx_seq_one_letter_code
_entity_poly.pdbx_strand_id
1 'polypeptide(L)'
;MKTKKIVIGTMAAAMLSLSVCSLIPAAAAGETVQIIAGNATAKAGESFEVEVTIADIPDTGVRGCSFSIEFDNSIITIDEITAGALTNTGASSSDPSASMLPNFNSIEENDEGFASVMWSTAIDDSTYWLKGEGVLCTIKGTVASDAKNGAKSSIDIVPVRRNENSESSVANDVIDCGYMKDDVRVSYEVKTTSGSVTVGTDVVAAKLKGDANCDGTVSIADAAAILQMLGNNDKYALSEDGKANADVVEPAGITAADAIEIQKLDAGLIDKL
;
A
#
# COMPACT_ATOMS: atom_id res chain seq x y z
N MET A 1 -9.60 17.51 38.60
CA MET A 1 -9.66 16.61 37.45
C MET A 1 -9.20 17.37 36.22
N LYS A 2 -8.01 17.06 35.68
CA LYS A 2 -7.48 17.72 34.45
C LYS A 2 -7.75 16.77 33.28
N THR A 3 -8.65 17.15 32.41
CA THR A 3 -8.97 16.46 31.17
C THR A 3 -7.81 16.64 30.17
N LYS A 4 -7.12 15.54 29.86
CA LYS A 4 -6.15 15.51 28.75
C LYS A 4 -6.91 15.48 27.44
N LYS A 5 -6.76 16.52 26.62
CA LYS A 5 -7.20 16.53 25.23
C LYS A 5 -6.22 15.66 24.45
N ILE A 6 -6.72 14.57 23.89
CA ILE A 6 -6.01 13.75 22.90
C ILE A 6 -6.18 14.52 21.57
N VAL A 7 -5.09 14.99 21.03
CA VAL A 7 -5.04 15.54 19.65
C VAL A 7 -4.82 14.33 18.75
N ILE A 8 -5.86 13.91 18.06
CA ILE A 8 -5.76 12.95 16.96
C ILE A 8 -5.25 13.73 15.77
N GLY A 9 -3.96 13.59 15.49
CA GLY A 9 -3.38 14.08 14.25
C GLY A 9 -3.84 13.16 13.10
N THR A 10 -4.68 13.67 12.23
CA THR A 10 -4.97 13.03 10.95
C THR A 10 -3.74 13.18 10.06
N MET A 11 -2.89 12.15 10.02
CA MET A 11 -1.87 12.05 8.98
C MET A 11 -2.56 11.65 7.69
N ALA A 12 -2.53 12.54 6.71
CA ALA A 12 -2.85 12.21 5.33
C ALA A 12 -1.67 11.40 4.77
N ALA A 13 -1.80 10.07 4.75
CA ALA A 13 -0.91 9.25 3.97
C ALA A 13 -1.14 9.61 2.49
N ALA A 14 -0.14 10.17 1.84
CA ALA A 14 -0.17 10.40 0.40
C ALA A 14 -0.12 9.02 -0.29
N MET A 15 -1.28 8.52 -0.68
CA MET A 15 -1.38 7.37 -1.56
C MET A 15 -0.90 7.79 -2.96
N LEU A 16 0.35 7.53 -3.25
CA LEU A 16 0.81 7.45 -4.63
C LEU A 16 0.36 6.09 -5.19
N SER A 17 -0.87 6.02 -5.66
CA SER A 17 -1.30 4.95 -6.54
C SER A 17 -0.63 5.14 -7.90
N LEU A 18 0.57 4.63 -8.06
CA LEU A 18 1.16 4.40 -9.37
C LEU A 18 0.38 3.25 -10.01
N SER A 19 -0.63 3.61 -10.82
CA SER A 19 -1.20 2.71 -11.80
C SER A 19 -0.10 2.33 -12.79
N VAL A 20 0.67 1.31 -12.47
CA VAL A 20 1.52 0.65 -13.47
C VAL A 20 0.59 -0.19 -14.34
N CYS A 21 0.03 0.44 -15.38
CA CYS A 21 -0.50 -0.31 -16.50
C CYS A 21 0.69 -0.98 -17.22
N SER A 22 1.15 -2.11 -16.69
CA SER A 22 1.99 -3.00 -17.45
C SER A 22 1.07 -3.67 -18.48
N LEU A 23 1.30 -3.36 -19.76
CA LEU A 23 0.77 -4.14 -20.87
C LEU A 23 1.37 -5.56 -20.76
N ILE A 24 0.70 -6.41 -20.02
CA ILE A 24 0.99 -7.85 -20.02
C ILE A 24 0.38 -8.40 -21.31
N PRO A 25 1.16 -9.12 -22.16
CA PRO A 25 0.59 -9.78 -23.32
C PRO A 25 -0.52 -10.71 -22.83
N ALA A 26 -1.69 -10.64 -23.49
CA ALA A 26 -2.83 -11.50 -23.19
C ALA A 26 -2.38 -12.96 -23.20
N ALA A 27 -2.07 -13.51 -22.03
CA ALA A 27 -2.08 -14.94 -21.83
C ALA A 27 -3.53 -15.38 -21.94
N ALA A 28 -3.77 -16.53 -22.56
CA ALA A 28 -5.11 -17.06 -22.80
C ALA A 28 -5.95 -16.95 -21.51
N ALA A 29 -7.02 -16.18 -21.60
CA ALA A 29 -7.93 -15.96 -20.48
C ALA A 29 -8.44 -17.33 -20.00
N GLY A 30 -8.18 -17.68 -18.75
CA GLY A 30 -8.90 -18.78 -18.15
C GLY A 30 -8.25 -19.56 -17.02
N GLU A 31 -6.93 -19.49 -16.82
CA GLU A 31 -6.29 -20.41 -15.88
C GLU A 31 -5.32 -19.78 -14.86
N THR A 32 -4.98 -18.51 -14.99
CA THR A 32 -4.00 -17.86 -14.13
C THR A 32 -4.64 -16.73 -13.34
N VAL A 33 -4.41 -16.70 -12.04
CA VAL A 33 -4.78 -15.62 -11.13
C VAL A 33 -3.51 -14.87 -10.72
N GLN A 34 -3.56 -13.56 -10.67
CA GLN A 34 -2.46 -12.74 -10.18
C GLN A 34 -2.75 -12.23 -8.76
N ILE A 35 -1.76 -12.33 -7.86
CA ILE A 35 -1.80 -11.72 -6.53
C ILE A 35 -0.61 -10.76 -6.43
N ILE A 36 -0.90 -9.50 -6.16
CA ILE A 36 0.07 -8.42 -6.28
C ILE A 36 0.11 -7.66 -4.95
N ALA A 37 1.26 -7.61 -4.31
CA ALA A 37 1.50 -6.75 -3.16
C ALA A 37 1.94 -5.35 -3.63
N GLY A 38 1.40 -4.32 -3.00
CA GLY A 38 1.75 -2.93 -3.22
C GLY A 38 3.05 -2.51 -2.55
N ASN A 39 3.38 -1.24 -2.65
CA ASN A 39 4.57 -0.66 -2.00
C ASN A 39 4.15 0.47 -1.07
N ALA A 40 4.88 0.61 0.03
CA ALA A 40 4.72 1.72 0.96
C ALA A 40 6.08 2.32 1.35
N THR A 41 6.05 3.55 1.83
CA THR A 41 7.19 4.21 2.48
C THR A 41 6.71 4.81 3.79
N ALA A 42 7.42 4.53 4.88
CA ALA A 42 7.15 5.10 6.18
C ALA A 42 8.46 5.30 6.94
N LYS A 43 8.52 6.26 7.87
CA LYS A 43 9.70 6.51 8.68
C LYS A 43 9.82 5.47 9.80
N ALA A 44 11.02 5.37 10.37
CA ALA A 44 11.23 4.56 11.58
C ALA A 44 10.23 4.95 12.69
N GLY A 45 9.53 3.97 13.23
CA GLY A 45 8.48 4.14 14.24
C GLY A 45 7.12 4.60 13.72
N GLU A 46 6.96 4.84 12.41
CA GLU A 46 5.67 5.21 11.81
C GLU A 46 4.93 3.99 11.25
N SER A 47 3.61 4.11 11.15
CA SER A 47 2.76 3.10 10.54
C SER A 47 2.77 3.17 9.02
N PHE A 48 2.52 2.04 8.38
CA PHE A 48 2.35 1.93 6.92
C PHE A 48 1.09 1.15 6.58
N GLU A 49 0.65 1.29 5.34
CA GLU A 49 -0.40 0.45 4.75
C GLU A 49 0.06 -0.05 3.38
N VAL A 50 -0.19 -1.35 3.11
CA VAL A 50 0.09 -2.00 1.83
C VAL A 50 -1.16 -2.76 1.40
N GLU A 51 -1.67 -2.47 0.21
CA GLU A 51 -2.75 -3.24 -0.39
C GLU A 51 -2.22 -4.48 -1.10
N VAL A 52 -2.92 -5.59 -0.94
CA VAL A 52 -2.74 -6.81 -1.73
C VAL A 52 -3.95 -6.94 -2.66
N THR A 53 -3.70 -6.88 -3.95
CA THR A 53 -4.74 -6.99 -4.97
C THR A 53 -4.72 -8.36 -5.61
N ILE A 54 -5.88 -8.79 -6.08
CA ILE A 54 -6.04 -9.98 -6.90
C ILE A 54 -6.63 -9.57 -8.25
N ALA A 55 -6.13 -10.17 -9.33
CA ALA A 55 -6.54 -9.86 -10.70
C ALA A 55 -6.56 -11.11 -11.57
N ASP A 56 -7.08 -10.97 -12.79
CA ASP A 56 -7.22 -12.05 -13.78
C ASP A 56 -8.02 -13.27 -13.25
N ILE A 57 -8.97 -13.01 -12.34
CA ILE A 57 -9.84 -14.06 -11.84
C ILE A 57 -10.72 -14.57 -13.01
N PRO A 58 -10.69 -15.89 -13.33
CA PRO A 58 -11.57 -16.47 -14.35
C PRO A 58 -13.06 -16.20 -14.06
N ASP A 59 -13.90 -16.20 -15.11
CA ASP A 59 -15.35 -15.92 -14.99
C ASP A 59 -16.07 -16.86 -14.01
N THR A 60 -15.56 -18.06 -13.82
CA THR A 60 -16.07 -19.01 -12.81
C THR A 60 -15.95 -18.44 -11.40
N GLY A 61 -14.90 -17.65 -11.13
CA GLY A 61 -14.62 -17.06 -9.83
C GLY A 61 -13.72 -17.93 -8.95
N VAL A 62 -13.34 -17.39 -7.79
CA VAL A 62 -12.56 -18.05 -6.75
C VAL A 62 -13.45 -18.26 -5.53
N ARG A 63 -13.55 -19.52 -5.08
CA ARG A 63 -14.29 -19.92 -3.88
C ARG A 63 -13.43 -19.93 -2.63
N GLY A 64 -12.11 -20.06 -2.80
CA GLY A 64 -11.13 -20.01 -1.72
C GLY A 64 -9.77 -19.61 -2.23
N CYS A 65 -9.09 -18.78 -1.44
CA CYS A 65 -7.72 -18.34 -1.67
C CYS A 65 -6.97 -18.28 -0.34
N SER A 66 -5.79 -18.91 -0.28
CA SER A 66 -4.94 -18.86 0.91
C SER A 66 -3.47 -18.81 0.54
N PHE A 67 -2.72 -17.95 1.22
CA PHE A 67 -1.29 -17.72 1.03
C PHE A 67 -0.66 -17.17 2.31
N SER A 68 0.65 -17.10 2.35
CA SER A 68 1.38 -16.36 3.37
C SER A 68 2.08 -15.14 2.75
N ILE A 69 2.35 -14.19 3.60
CA ILE A 69 3.11 -12.97 3.33
C ILE A 69 4.38 -13.07 4.15
N GLU A 70 5.55 -13.10 3.50
CA GLU A 70 6.85 -13.06 4.17
C GLU A 70 7.39 -11.64 4.15
N PHE A 71 8.06 -11.25 5.24
CA PHE A 71 8.64 -9.92 5.43
C PHE A 71 9.85 -9.95 6.35
N ASP A 72 10.67 -8.90 6.33
CA ASP A 72 11.80 -8.75 7.26
C ASP A 72 11.31 -8.17 8.59
N ASN A 73 11.17 -9.03 9.60
CA ASN A 73 10.72 -8.67 10.94
C ASN A 73 11.71 -7.81 11.75
N SER A 74 12.90 -7.64 11.24
CA SER A 74 13.86 -6.66 11.81
C SER A 74 13.59 -5.23 11.32
N ILE A 75 12.78 -5.08 10.27
CA ILE A 75 12.47 -3.79 9.65
C ILE A 75 11.02 -3.37 9.90
N ILE A 76 10.08 -4.32 9.84
CA ILE A 76 8.65 -4.04 10.01
C ILE A 76 7.97 -5.07 10.92
N THR A 77 6.86 -4.68 11.51
CA THR A 77 5.86 -5.58 12.11
C THR A 77 4.53 -5.40 11.39
N ILE A 78 3.76 -6.48 11.26
CA ILE A 78 2.38 -6.43 10.77
C ILE A 78 1.46 -6.39 11.99
N ASP A 79 0.68 -5.32 12.14
CA ASP A 79 -0.19 -5.11 13.28
C ASP A 79 -1.60 -5.68 13.02
N GLU A 80 -2.06 -5.60 11.76
CA GLU A 80 -3.38 -6.05 11.35
C GLU A 80 -3.44 -6.30 9.84
N ILE A 81 -4.18 -7.32 9.41
CA ILE A 81 -4.55 -7.52 8.01
C ILE A 81 -6.08 -7.50 7.91
N THR A 82 -6.62 -6.55 7.19
CA THR A 82 -8.07 -6.36 7.03
C THR A 82 -8.54 -6.81 5.64
N ALA A 83 -9.78 -7.31 5.59
CA ALA A 83 -10.43 -7.71 4.35
C ALA A 83 -10.59 -6.51 3.39
N GLY A 84 -10.22 -6.68 2.13
CA GLY A 84 -10.40 -5.68 1.09
C GLY A 84 -11.81 -5.67 0.50
N ALA A 85 -12.09 -4.65 -0.31
CA ALA A 85 -13.43 -4.45 -0.87
C ALA A 85 -13.92 -5.62 -1.74
N LEU A 86 -13.01 -6.33 -2.41
CA LEU A 86 -13.36 -7.46 -3.28
C LEU A 86 -13.94 -8.64 -2.49
N THR A 87 -13.61 -8.79 -1.21
CA THR A 87 -14.12 -9.87 -0.36
C THR A 87 -15.59 -9.72 0.01
N ASN A 88 -16.15 -8.52 -0.22
CA ASN A 88 -17.58 -8.27 -0.04
C ASN A 88 -18.35 -8.74 -1.28
N THR A 89 -18.65 -10.02 -1.34
CA THR A 89 -19.33 -10.67 -2.48
C THR A 89 -20.85 -10.49 -2.47
N GLY A 90 -21.40 -9.70 -1.53
CA GLY A 90 -22.84 -9.45 -1.41
C GLY A 90 -23.63 -10.58 -0.72
N ALA A 91 -22.94 -11.64 -0.26
CA ALA A 91 -23.59 -12.69 0.53
C ALA A 91 -24.14 -12.12 1.83
N SER A 92 -25.37 -12.45 2.19
CA SER A 92 -26.02 -11.96 3.41
C SER A 92 -26.72 -13.09 4.19
N SER A 93 -26.87 -12.89 5.49
CA SER A 93 -27.53 -13.87 6.37
C SER A 93 -29.03 -14.07 6.06
N SER A 94 -29.62 -13.22 5.25
CA SER A 94 -31.01 -13.34 4.78
C SER A 94 -31.15 -14.23 3.55
N ASP A 95 -30.04 -14.58 2.89
CA ASP A 95 -30.04 -15.50 1.76
C ASP A 95 -30.07 -16.94 2.28
N PRO A 96 -30.97 -17.82 1.81
CA PRO A 96 -31.03 -19.23 2.27
C PRO A 96 -29.73 -20.00 2.02
N SER A 97 -28.95 -19.64 1.00
CA SER A 97 -27.63 -20.20 0.71
C SER A 97 -26.51 -19.61 1.55
N ALA A 98 -26.76 -18.52 2.27
CA ALA A 98 -25.75 -17.77 3.04
C ALA A 98 -25.56 -18.28 4.48
N SER A 99 -26.04 -19.49 4.82
CA SER A 99 -25.75 -20.11 6.15
C SER A 99 -24.24 -20.35 6.38
N MET A 100 -23.43 -20.26 5.31
CA MET A 100 -21.97 -20.43 5.32
C MET A 100 -21.29 -19.23 4.65
N LEU A 101 -21.47 -18.06 5.26
CA LEU A 101 -20.98 -16.78 4.77
C LEU A 101 -19.48 -16.80 4.43
N PRO A 102 -19.05 -15.98 3.47
CA PRO A 102 -17.63 -15.75 3.23
C PRO A 102 -16.89 -15.37 4.50
N ASN A 103 -15.72 -15.96 4.69
CA ASN A 103 -14.86 -15.71 5.83
C ASN A 103 -13.49 -15.23 5.36
N PHE A 104 -13.04 -14.12 5.93
CA PHE A 104 -11.68 -13.63 5.82
C PHE A 104 -11.00 -13.81 7.17
N ASN A 105 -9.81 -14.37 7.18
CA ASN A 105 -9.02 -14.56 8.39
C ASN A 105 -7.54 -14.34 8.10
N SER A 106 -6.81 -13.77 9.06
CA SER A 106 -5.37 -13.65 9.05
C SER A 106 -4.77 -14.11 10.38
N ILE A 107 -3.53 -14.51 10.34
CA ILE A 107 -2.71 -14.87 11.51
C ILE A 107 -1.35 -14.24 11.28
N GLU A 108 -0.96 -13.34 12.19
CA GLU A 108 0.30 -12.62 12.14
C GLU A 108 1.32 -13.31 13.07
N GLU A 109 2.41 -13.81 12.48
CA GLU A 109 3.54 -14.46 13.17
C GLU A 109 4.78 -13.55 13.05
N ASN A 110 4.74 -12.40 13.69
CA ASN A 110 5.77 -11.36 13.58
C ASN A 110 7.16 -11.86 14.01
N ASP A 111 7.25 -12.69 15.03
CA ASP A 111 8.53 -13.25 15.50
C ASP A 111 9.20 -14.15 14.43
N GLU A 112 8.39 -14.73 13.56
CA GLU A 112 8.82 -15.62 12.47
C GLU A 112 8.94 -14.89 11.12
N GLY A 113 8.51 -13.63 11.03
CA GLY A 113 8.56 -12.81 9.81
C GLY A 113 7.58 -13.24 8.73
N PHE A 114 6.40 -13.73 9.10
CA PHE A 114 5.34 -14.01 8.17
C PHE A 114 3.94 -13.75 8.74
N ALA A 115 2.97 -13.62 7.85
CA ALA A 115 1.55 -13.64 8.17
C ALA A 115 0.82 -14.54 7.17
N SER A 116 -0.20 -15.24 7.61
CA SER A 116 -1.03 -16.09 6.75
C SER A 116 -2.40 -15.47 6.54
N VAL A 117 -2.88 -15.52 5.31
CA VAL A 117 -4.16 -14.95 4.87
C VAL A 117 -5.02 -16.03 4.24
N MET A 118 -6.28 -16.04 4.59
CA MET A 118 -7.28 -16.94 4.00
C MET A 118 -8.58 -16.19 3.75
N TRP A 119 -9.10 -16.32 2.55
CA TRP A 119 -10.49 -16.03 2.24
C TRP A 119 -11.17 -17.26 1.69
N SER A 120 -12.35 -17.59 2.16
CA SER A 120 -13.11 -18.74 1.63
C SER A 120 -14.61 -18.58 1.89
N THR A 121 -15.41 -19.27 1.08
CA THR A 121 -16.84 -19.44 1.31
C THR A 121 -17.27 -20.88 1.10
N ALA A 122 -18.22 -21.34 1.89
CA ALA A 122 -18.84 -22.64 1.69
C ALA A 122 -20.07 -22.59 0.76
N ILE A 123 -20.43 -21.39 0.27
CA ILE A 123 -21.57 -21.19 -0.65
C ILE A 123 -21.21 -21.79 -2.01
N ASP A 124 -22.07 -22.67 -2.53
CA ASP A 124 -21.87 -23.31 -3.86
C ASP A 124 -22.24 -22.39 -5.03
N ASP A 125 -23.11 -21.41 -4.82
CA ASP A 125 -23.49 -20.43 -5.83
C ASP A 125 -22.31 -19.49 -6.14
N SER A 126 -21.76 -19.62 -7.36
CA SER A 126 -20.62 -18.84 -7.81
C SER A 126 -20.89 -17.33 -7.93
N THR A 127 -22.15 -16.88 -7.77
CA THR A 127 -22.49 -15.47 -7.68
C THR A 127 -21.83 -14.81 -6.46
N TYR A 128 -21.57 -15.57 -5.40
CA TYR A 128 -20.97 -15.13 -4.14
C TYR A 128 -19.47 -15.48 -4.03
N TRP A 129 -18.82 -15.82 -5.13
CA TRP A 129 -17.37 -16.05 -5.17
C TRP A 129 -16.63 -14.75 -5.55
N LEU A 130 -15.32 -14.70 -5.30
CA LEU A 130 -14.51 -13.58 -5.79
C LEU A 130 -14.52 -13.57 -7.31
N LYS A 131 -14.74 -12.40 -7.89
CA LYS A 131 -14.78 -12.17 -9.35
C LYS A 131 -14.21 -10.80 -9.70
N GLY A 132 -13.67 -10.71 -10.91
CA GLY A 132 -13.07 -9.48 -11.39
C GLY A 132 -11.68 -9.22 -10.77
N GLU A 133 -11.40 -7.99 -10.45
CA GLU A 133 -10.13 -7.57 -9.86
C GLU A 133 -10.37 -6.53 -8.75
N GLY A 134 -9.44 -6.43 -7.81
CA GLY A 134 -9.51 -5.45 -6.74
C GLY A 134 -8.70 -5.81 -5.51
N VAL A 135 -8.88 -5.03 -4.46
CA VAL A 135 -8.18 -5.23 -3.18
C VAL A 135 -8.76 -6.44 -2.47
N LEU A 136 -7.90 -7.45 -2.25
CA LEU A 136 -8.21 -8.66 -1.48
C LEU A 136 -8.02 -8.42 0.01
N CYS A 137 -6.93 -7.76 0.39
CA CYS A 137 -6.69 -7.34 1.78
C CYS A 137 -5.77 -6.12 1.85
N THR A 138 -5.78 -5.47 3.01
CA THR A 138 -4.88 -4.36 3.35
C THR A 138 -4.07 -4.76 4.57
N ILE A 139 -2.75 -4.72 4.43
CA ILE A 139 -1.76 -4.94 5.49
C ILE A 139 -1.52 -3.59 6.17
N LYS A 140 -1.66 -3.55 7.48
CA LYS A 140 -1.26 -2.43 8.33
C LYS A 140 -0.15 -2.88 9.24
N GLY A 141 0.85 -2.04 9.39
CA GLY A 141 1.99 -2.37 10.22
C GLY A 141 2.76 -1.14 10.65
N THR A 142 3.86 -1.40 11.36
CA THR A 142 4.73 -0.36 11.91
C THR A 142 6.17 -0.65 11.51
N VAL A 143 6.91 0.37 11.11
CA VAL A 143 8.36 0.30 10.86
C VAL A 143 9.09 0.29 12.20
N ALA A 144 10.07 -0.58 12.37
CA ALA A 144 10.88 -0.64 13.58
C ALA A 144 11.53 0.72 13.88
N SER A 145 11.50 1.14 15.14
CA SER A 145 11.97 2.48 15.55
C SER A 145 13.47 2.70 15.37
N ASP A 146 14.24 1.61 15.25
CA ASP A 146 15.68 1.60 15.02
C ASP A 146 16.06 1.22 13.57
N ALA A 147 15.06 1.03 12.71
CA ALA A 147 15.26 0.72 11.31
C ALA A 147 16.02 1.86 10.61
N LYS A 148 17.02 1.48 9.81
CA LYS A 148 17.87 2.46 9.11
C LYS A 148 17.14 3.04 7.92
N ASN A 149 17.28 4.33 7.72
CA ASN A 149 16.80 5.02 6.53
C ASN A 149 17.30 4.32 5.25
N GLY A 150 16.39 4.10 4.30
CA GLY A 150 16.65 3.38 3.06
C GLY A 150 16.63 1.85 3.21
N ALA A 151 16.48 1.29 4.41
CA ALA A 151 16.23 -0.13 4.57
C ALA A 151 14.90 -0.51 3.91
N LYS A 152 14.81 -1.74 3.44
CA LYS A 152 13.66 -2.20 2.68
C LYS A 152 13.29 -3.62 3.12
N SER A 153 12.05 -3.80 3.57
CA SER A 153 11.44 -5.11 3.72
C SER A 153 10.67 -5.46 2.44
N SER A 154 10.89 -6.62 1.86
CA SER A 154 9.98 -7.16 0.86
C SER A 154 8.64 -7.53 1.51
N ILE A 155 7.60 -7.58 0.69
CA ILE A 155 6.29 -8.17 0.99
C ILE A 155 6.10 -9.27 -0.04
N ASP A 156 6.55 -10.48 0.30
CA ASP A 156 6.58 -11.60 -0.61
C ASP A 156 5.36 -12.50 -0.39
N ILE A 157 4.63 -12.79 -1.46
CA ILE A 157 3.45 -13.66 -1.42
C ILE A 157 3.91 -15.08 -1.78
N VAL A 158 3.76 -15.99 -0.81
CA VAL A 158 4.26 -17.36 -0.87
C VAL A 158 3.17 -18.37 -0.51
N PRO A 159 3.35 -19.67 -0.80
CA PRO A 159 2.46 -20.70 -0.27
C PRO A 159 2.33 -20.63 1.25
N VAL A 160 1.18 -21.05 1.79
CA VAL A 160 0.88 -20.97 3.22
C VAL A 160 2.01 -21.58 4.03
N ARG A 161 2.63 -20.74 4.88
CA ARG A 161 3.54 -21.16 5.96
C ARG A 161 2.73 -21.50 7.19
N ARG A 162 3.20 -22.50 7.92
CA ARG A 162 2.68 -22.86 9.25
C ARG A 162 3.86 -22.97 10.20
N ASN A 163 3.65 -22.60 11.44
CA ASN A 163 4.66 -22.74 12.48
C ASN A 163 5.06 -24.21 12.63
N GLU A 164 6.36 -24.53 12.64
CA GLU A 164 6.91 -25.88 12.61
C GLU A 164 6.58 -26.72 13.88
N ASN A 165 5.97 -26.12 14.89
CA ASN A 165 5.60 -26.79 16.14
C ASN A 165 4.32 -27.63 16.04
N SER A 166 3.65 -27.71 14.90
CA SER A 166 2.52 -28.61 14.71
C SER A 166 2.97 -29.91 14.05
N GLU A 167 2.82 -31.05 14.71
CA GLU A 167 3.16 -32.40 14.21
C GLU A 167 2.47 -32.80 12.90
N SER A 168 1.74 -31.88 12.25
CA SER A 168 1.01 -32.11 11.00
C SER A 168 1.19 -30.99 9.96
N SER A 169 2.35 -30.30 9.95
CA SER A 169 2.59 -29.25 8.97
C SER A 169 2.89 -29.84 7.58
N VAL A 170 1.85 -29.97 6.78
CA VAL A 170 2.01 -30.09 5.32
C VAL A 170 2.22 -28.66 4.83
N ALA A 171 3.45 -28.27 4.53
CA ALA A 171 3.72 -27.07 3.75
C ALA A 171 3.06 -27.26 2.39
N ASN A 172 2.19 -26.33 1.99
CA ASN A 172 1.67 -26.35 0.65
C ASN A 172 2.80 -25.90 -0.29
N ASP A 173 3.09 -26.68 -1.31
CA ASP A 173 4.10 -26.32 -2.32
C ASP A 173 3.61 -25.20 -3.26
N VAL A 174 2.30 -24.91 -3.25
CA VAL A 174 1.65 -23.93 -4.11
C VAL A 174 0.64 -23.09 -3.33
N ILE A 175 0.41 -21.88 -3.81
CA ILE A 175 -0.66 -21.01 -3.30
C ILE A 175 -2.00 -21.66 -3.65
N ASP A 176 -2.85 -21.77 -2.64
CA ASP A 176 -4.18 -22.33 -2.82
C ASP A 176 -5.15 -21.25 -3.29
N CYS A 177 -5.58 -21.34 -4.55
CA CYS A 177 -6.56 -20.43 -5.13
C CYS A 177 -7.42 -21.19 -6.15
N GLY A 178 -8.75 -21.23 -5.95
CA GLY A 178 -9.62 -21.98 -6.85
C GLY A 178 -11.01 -22.22 -6.30
N TYR A 179 -11.62 -23.34 -6.73
CA TYR A 179 -12.98 -23.73 -6.34
C TYR A 179 -13.15 -25.26 -6.29
N MET A 180 -14.30 -25.71 -5.82
CA MET A 180 -14.72 -27.12 -5.85
C MET A 180 -15.73 -27.34 -6.97
N LYS A 181 -15.57 -28.41 -7.76
CA LYS A 181 -16.52 -28.87 -8.75
C LYS A 181 -16.73 -30.38 -8.59
N ASP A 182 -17.96 -30.77 -8.34
CA ASP A 182 -18.34 -32.19 -8.17
C ASP A 182 -17.43 -32.90 -7.13
N ASP A 183 -17.21 -32.24 -5.98
CA ASP A 183 -16.29 -32.63 -4.88
C ASP A 183 -14.81 -32.77 -5.30
N VAL A 184 -14.45 -32.31 -6.50
CA VAL A 184 -13.07 -32.25 -6.98
C VAL A 184 -12.57 -30.82 -6.89
N ARG A 185 -11.37 -30.67 -6.34
CA ARG A 185 -10.71 -29.39 -6.29
C ARG A 185 -10.19 -28.96 -7.65
N VAL A 186 -10.54 -27.77 -8.08
CA VAL A 186 -9.98 -27.10 -9.25
C VAL A 186 -9.12 -25.94 -8.76
N SER A 187 -7.81 -26.02 -8.99
CA SER A 187 -6.85 -24.99 -8.60
C SER A 187 -6.40 -24.20 -9.82
N TYR A 188 -6.35 -22.89 -9.68
CA TYR A 188 -5.75 -21.99 -10.66
C TYR A 188 -4.23 -21.93 -10.47
N GLU A 189 -3.50 -21.66 -11.54
CA GLU A 189 -2.12 -21.22 -11.44
C GLU A 189 -2.10 -19.82 -10.84
N VAL A 190 -1.26 -19.59 -9.81
CA VAL A 190 -1.12 -18.27 -9.18
C VAL A 190 0.22 -17.67 -9.54
N LYS A 191 0.20 -16.45 -10.09
CA LYS A 191 1.39 -15.63 -10.29
C LYS A 191 1.40 -14.52 -9.22
N THR A 192 2.55 -14.35 -8.59
CA THR A 192 2.71 -13.34 -7.55
C THR A 192 3.62 -12.21 -8.00
N THR A 193 3.35 -11.03 -7.51
CA THR A 193 4.25 -9.87 -7.61
C THR A 193 4.49 -9.34 -6.20
N SER A 194 5.76 -9.35 -5.81
CA SER A 194 6.18 -8.84 -4.51
C SER A 194 6.06 -7.33 -4.43
N GLY A 195 5.64 -6.86 -3.26
CA GLY A 195 5.67 -5.47 -2.87
C GLY A 195 6.84 -5.16 -1.93
N SER A 196 6.77 -4.01 -1.28
CA SER A 196 7.78 -3.64 -0.29
C SER A 196 7.34 -2.50 0.62
N VAL A 197 7.97 -2.47 1.81
CA VAL A 197 7.97 -1.30 2.69
C VAL A 197 9.39 -0.75 2.73
N THR A 198 9.58 0.48 2.30
CA THR A 198 10.86 1.19 2.37
C THR A 198 10.87 2.09 3.58
N VAL A 199 11.90 1.99 4.41
CA VAL A 199 12.09 2.92 5.51
C VAL A 199 12.42 4.27 4.90
N GLY A 200 11.43 5.17 4.95
CA GLY A 200 11.60 6.53 4.50
C GLY A 200 12.76 7.15 5.26
N THR A 201 13.59 7.81 4.55
CA THR A 201 14.36 8.87 5.14
C THR A 201 13.33 9.86 5.70
N ASP A 202 13.62 10.52 6.83
CA ASP A 202 13.45 11.95 6.77
C ASP A 202 14.19 12.32 5.48
N VAL A 203 13.47 12.36 4.38
CA VAL A 203 13.96 13.13 3.28
C VAL A 203 14.03 14.53 3.90
N VAL A 204 15.16 14.87 4.44
CA VAL A 204 15.74 16.12 4.08
C VAL A 204 15.78 15.97 2.56
N ALA A 205 14.71 16.33 1.88
CA ALA A 205 14.62 16.41 0.43
C ALA A 205 15.84 17.23 0.13
N ALA A 206 16.85 16.62 -0.54
CA ALA A 206 18.15 17.25 -0.69
C ALA A 206 17.77 18.64 -1.12
N LYS A 207 17.95 19.64 -0.23
CA LYS A 207 17.24 20.93 -0.27
C LYS A 207 17.27 21.39 -1.70
N LEU A 208 16.26 20.97 -2.46
CA LEU A 208 16.17 21.33 -3.88
C LEU A 208 15.67 22.75 -3.88
N LYS A 209 16.65 23.65 -3.92
CA LYS A 209 16.39 25.08 -3.84
C LYS A 209 15.37 25.44 -4.91
N GLY A 210 14.23 25.95 -4.52
CA GLY A 210 13.10 26.24 -5.39
C GLY A 210 11.93 25.25 -5.33
N ASP A 211 12.09 24.03 -4.79
CA ASP A 211 11.04 23.02 -4.68
C ASP A 211 10.18 23.29 -3.42
N ALA A 212 9.29 24.28 -3.54
CA ALA A 212 8.48 24.76 -2.44
C ALA A 212 7.32 23.81 -2.07
N ASN A 213 6.85 23.02 -3.02
CA ASN A 213 5.76 22.03 -2.82
C ASN A 213 6.29 20.65 -2.42
N CYS A 214 7.64 20.46 -2.46
CA CYS A 214 8.32 19.20 -2.14
C CYS A 214 7.90 18.01 -3.03
N ASP A 215 7.65 18.27 -4.34
CA ASP A 215 7.32 17.22 -5.31
C ASP A 215 8.56 16.62 -6.02
N GLY A 216 9.75 17.15 -5.73
CA GLY A 216 11.04 16.70 -6.28
C GLY A 216 11.42 17.36 -7.59
N THR A 217 10.66 18.35 -8.06
CA THR A 217 10.96 19.15 -9.26
C THR A 217 10.84 20.63 -8.95
N VAL A 218 11.60 21.49 -9.65
CA VAL A 218 11.43 22.94 -9.55
C VAL A 218 10.71 23.45 -10.79
N SER A 219 9.52 23.97 -10.60
CA SER A 219 8.61 24.35 -11.68
C SER A 219 7.72 25.54 -11.31
N ILE A 220 6.87 25.96 -12.23
CA ILE A 220 5.86 26.99 -11.96
C ILE A 220 4.89 26.62 -10.83
N ALA A 221 4.72 25.32 -10.53
CA ALA A 221 3.87 24.86 -9.44
C ALA A 221 4.40 25.33 -8.08
N ASP A 222 5.71 25.39 -7.90
CA ASP A 222 6.36 25.90 -6.69
C ASP A 222 6.17 27.37 -6.50
N ALA A 223 6.33 28.13 -7.58
CA ALA A 223 6.04 29.57 -7.57
C ALA A 223 4.57 29.84 -7.17
N ALA A 224 3.64 29.01 -7.70
CA ALA A 224 2.24 29.11 -7.34
C ALA A 224 2.00 28.74 -5.86
N ALA A 225 2.68 27.72 -5.33
CA ALA A 225 2.60 27.33 -3.92
C ALA A 225 3.07 28.45 -2.98
N ILE A 226 4.19 29.11 -3.32
CA ILE A 226 4.69 30.31 -2.58
C ILE A 226 3.64 31.42 -2.59
N LEU A 227 3.10 31.78 -3.75
CA LEU A 227 2.14 32.86 -3.86
C LEU A 227 0.83 32.56 -3.12
N GLN A 228 0.37 31.30 -3.13
CA GLN A 228 -0.78 30.85 -2.36
C GLN A 228 -0.54 30.97 -0.85
N MET A 229 0.62 30.54 -0.37
CA MET A 229 1.02 30.67 1.03
C MET A 229 1.08 32.14 1.45
N LEU A 230 1.69 33.01 0.64
CA LEU A 230 1.75 34.44 0.92
C LEU A 230 0.37 35.10 0.94
N GLY A 231 -0.55 34.61 0.10
CA GLY A 231 -1.93 35.11 0.05
C GLY A 231 -2.79 34.62 1.22
N ASN A 232 -2.61 33.40 1.68
CA ASN A 232 -3.37 32.81 2.81
C ASN A 232 -2.61 31.63 3.41
N ASN A 233 -1.72 31.91 4.36
CA ASN A 233 -0.89 30.89 5.00
C ASN A 233 -1.70 29.87 5.83
N ASP A 234 -2.85 30.25 6.37
CA ASP A 234 -3.69 29.34 7.16
C ASP A 234 -4.28 28.20 6.28
N LYS A 235 -4.51 28.50 5.01
CA LYS A 235 -5.09 27.56 4.04
C LYS A 235 -4.04 26.83 3.22
N TYR A 236 -2.94 27.49 2.90
CA TYR A 236 -1.93 27.00 1.96
C TYR A 236 -0.53 27.00 2.58
N ALA A 237 -0.43 26.60 3.85
CA ALA A 237 0.85 26.51 4.54
C ALA A 237 1.81 25.55 3.80
N LEU A 238 3.04 26.00 3.56
CA LEU A 238 4.12 25.11 3.13
C LEU A 238 4.63 24.30 4.32
N SER A 239 5.14 23.09 4.02
CA SER A 239 5.90 22.30 5.00
C SER A 239 7.17 23.06 5.46
N GLU A 240 7.81 22.62 6.53
CA GLU A 240 9.07 23.27 6.98
C GLU A 240 10.17 23.11 5.91
N ASP A 241 10.24 21.96 5.23
CA ASP A 241 11.16 21.75 4.12
C ASP A 241 10.78 22.61 2.92
N GLY A 242 9.49 22.69 2.58
CA GLY A 242 9.00 23.56 1.52
C GLY A 242 9.32 25.03 1.76
N LYS A 243 9.22 25.51 3.00
CA LYS A 243 9.66 26.88 3.38
C LYS A 243 11.17 27.06 3.20
N ALA A 244 11.96 26.06 3.62
CA ALA A 244 13.42 26.12 3.49
C ALA A 244 13.87 26.09 2.01
N ASN A 245 13.14 25.39 1.16
CA ASN A 245 13.39 25.32 -0.28
C ASN A 245 12.90 26.58 -1.02
N ALA A 246 11.83 27.18 -0.53
CA ALA A 246 11.18 28.35 -1.16
C ALA A 246 11.99 29.63 -1.07
N ASP A 247 12.82 29.79 -0.04
CA ASP A 247 13.65 30.99 0.19
C ASP A 247 14.89 30.94 -0.70
N VAL A 248 14.75 31.52 -1.90
CA VAL A 248 15.77 31.44 -2.97
C VAL A 248 16.47 32.76 -3.23
N VAL A 249 15.94 33.88 -2.71
CA VAL A 249 16.46 35.25 -2.94
C VAL A 249 16.79 35.94 -1.61
N GLU A 250 17.92 36.63 -1.55
CA GLU A 250 18.26 37.48 -0.41
C GLU A 250 17.49 38.82 -0.46
N PRO A 251 17.12 39.41 0.71
CA PRO A 251 17.38 38.91 2.05
C PRO A 251 16.46 37.78 2.47
N ALA A 252 16.92 36.90 3.37
CA ALA A 252 16.21 35.74 3.85
C ALA A 252 14.74 36.03 4.24
N GLY A 253 13.86 35.12 3.88
CA GLY A 253 12.43 35.17 4.12
C GLY A 253 11.63 35.07 2.82
N ILE A 254 10.60 34.21 2.84
CA ILE A 254 9.80 33.90 1.66
C ILE A 254 8.95 35.10 1.22
N THR A 255 9.15 35.54 -0.01
CA THR A 255 8.49 36.69 -0.61
C THR A 255 8.03 36.36 -2.06
N ALA A 256 7.32 37.29 -2.67
CA ALA A 256 6.97 37.16 -4.09
C ALA A 256 8.21 37.19 -5.02
N ALA A 257 9.35 37.70 -4.56
CA ALA A 257 10.60 37.69 -5.33
C ALA A 257 11.11 36.25 -5.55
N ASP A 258 10.94 35.37 -4.54
CA ASP A 258 11.31 33.97 -4.64
C ASP A 258 10.48 33.24 -5.70
N ALA A 259 9.17 33.48 -5.71
CA ALA A 259 8.30 32.95 -6.74
C ALA A 259 8.67 33.41 -8.14
N ILE A 260 9.08 34.68 -8.30
CA ILE A 260 9.52 35.24 -9.58
C ILE A 260 10.82 34.57 -10.03
N GLU A 261 11.77 34.33 -9.14
CA GLU A 261 13.05 33.73 -9.50
C GLU A 261 12.86 32.27 -9.96
N ILE A 262 11.97 31.51 -9.26
CA ILE A 262 11.57 30.17 -9.68
C ILE A 262 10.90 30.19 -11.06
N GLN A 263 10.01 31.15 -11.33
CA GLN A 263 9.40 31.29 -12.66
C GLN A 263 10.43 31.58 -13.76
N LYS A 264 11.46 32.38 -13.45
CA LYS A 264 12.54 32.63 -14.40
C LYS A 264 13.35 31.38 -14.72
N LEU A 265 13.61 30.53 -13.72
CA LEU A 265 14.29 29.25 -13.91
C LEU A 265 13.44 28.32 -14.78
N ASP A 266 12.16 28.16 -14.47
CA ASP A 266 11.23 27.33 -15.23
C ASP A 266 11.07 27.80 -16.69
N ALA A 267 11.08 29.11 -16.89
CA ALA A 267 11.06 29.72 -18.22
C ALA A 267 12.40 29.67 -18.97
N GLY A 268 13.48 29.15 -18.39
CA GLY A 268 14.82 29.10 -18.97
C GLY A 268 15.49 30.48 -19.13
N LEU A 269 15.05 31.47 -18.32
CA LEU A 269 15.63 32.81 -18.32
C LEU A 269 16.88 32.92 -17.44
N ILE A 270 17.02 31.96 -16.48
CA ILE A 270 18.21 31.77 -15.65
C ILE A 270 18.52 30.27 -15.61
N ASP A 271 19.78 29.93 -15.36
CA ASP A 271 20.25 28.55 -15.34
C ASP A 271 20.26 27.92 -13.91
N LYS A 272 20.10 28.72 -12.87
CA LYS A 272 20.12 28.29 -11.47
C LYS A 272 19.52 29.36 -10.54
N LEU A 273 19.04 28.90 -9.35
CA LEU A 273 18.60 29.71 -8.21
C LEU A 273 19.76 30.01 -7.25
#